data_28ca052b7a6ad5603de3e6072705f7c1
#
_entry.id   28ca052b7a6ad5603de3e6072705f7c1
#
_cell.length_a   1.000
_cell.length_b   1.000
_cell.length_c   1.000
_cell.angle_alpha   90.00
_cell.angle_beta   90.00
_cell.angle_gamma   90.00
#
_symmetry.space_group_name_H-M   'P 1'
#
loop_
_entity.id
_entity.type
_entity.pdbx_description
1 polymer ?
#
loop_
_entity_poly.entity_id
_entity_poly.type
_entity_poly.pdbx_seq_one_letter_code
_entity_poly.pdbx_strand_id
1 'polypeptide(L)'
;MASPRLHAFRCAMLMTVALGLALCAQPAAADDAAPTFKAKCAACHGADGKGETAMGKKFGLRDLASPDVQKMSDAELNAIIADGKDKMPSYKKSLNPGQIKDIVGYIRSLAKK
;
A
#
# COMPACT_ATOMS: atom_id res chain seq x y z
N MET A 1 -30.66 -47.45 57.28
CA MET A 1 -30.68 -46.13 57.89
C MET A 1 -29.33 -45.49 57.66
N ALA A 2 -29.17 -44.58 56.96
CA ALA A 2 -28.11 -43.68 56.70
C ALA A 2 -28.04 -43.38 55.18
N SER A 3 -28.51 -42.26 54.84
CA SER A 3 -28.48 -41.75 53.49
C SER A 3 -27.07 -41.47 53.03
N PRO A 4 -26.67 -41.93 51.87
CA PRO A 4 -25.41 -41.47 51.30
C PRO A 4 -25.70 -40.14 50.58
N ARG A 5 -25.02 -39.14 51.08
CA ARG A 5 -25.04 -37.82 50.53
C ARG A 5 -24.38 -37.82 49.15
N LEU A 6 -25.19 -37.46 48.22
CA LEU A 6 -24.79 -37.17 46.85
C LEU A 6 -23.82 -35.99 46.84
N HIS A 7 -22.55 -36.28 46.64
CA HIS A 7 -21.58 -35.23 46.38
C HIS A 7 -21.66 -34.88 44.90
N ALA A 8 -22.40 -33.82 44.67
CA ALA A 8 -22.40 -33.18 43.37
C ALA A 8 -20.97 -32.69 43.06
N PHE A 9 -20.32 -33.40 42.20
CA PHE A 9 -19.10 -32.90 41.58
C PHE A 9 -19.48 -31.72 40.65
N ARG A 10 -19.28 -30.55 41.19
CA ARG A 10 -19.25 -29.33 40.39
C ARG A 10 -17.91 -29.34 39.64
N CYS A 11 -17.89 -29.96 38.50
CA CYS A 11 -16.88 -29.65 37.50
C CYS A 11 -17.11 -28.23 37.03
N ALA A 12 -16.45 -27.29 37.66
CA ALA A 12 -16.28 -25.96 37.13
C ALA A 12 -15.34 -26.07 35.90
N MET A 13 -15.96 -26.24 34.78
CA MET A 13 -15.29 -26.20 33.50
C MET A 13 -14.96 -24.71 33.22
N LEU A 14 -13.78 -24.29 33.64
CA LEU A 14 -13.21 -23.03 33.25
C LEU A 14 -12.88 -23.10 31.75
N MET A 15 -13.85 -22.75 30.93
CA MET A 15 -13.56 -22.40 29.55
C MET A 15 -12.82 -21.07 29.55
N THR A 16 -11.52 -21.18 29.57
CA THR A 16 -10.67 -20.05 29.13
C THR A 16 -10.88 -19.89 27.63
N VAL A 17 -11.80 -19.03 27.27
CA VAL A 17 -11.86 -18.51 25.91
C VAL A 17 -10.60 -17.68 25.73
N ALA A 18 -9.57 -18.29 25.18
CA ALA A 18 -8.45 -17.56 24.64
C ALA A 18 -8.99 -16.83 23.42
N LEU A 19 -9.44 -15.60 23.63
CA LEU A 19 -9.75 -14.67 22.56
C LEU A 19 -8.40 -14.32 21.92
N GLY A 20 -7.99 -15.14 20.98
CA GLY A 20 -6.88 -14.84 20.11
C GLY A 20 -7.25 -13.60 19.31
N LEU A 21 -6.79 -12.43 19.75
CA LEU A 21 -6.73 -11.25 18.93
C LEU A 21 -5.75 -11.58 17.81
N ALA A 22 -6.24 -12.13 16.71
CA ALA A 22 -5.52 -12.10 15.46
C ALA A 22 -5.45 -10.63 15.08
N LEU A 23 -4.35 -9.96 15.43
CA LEU A 23 -3.99 -8.71 14.79
C LEU A 23 -3.77 -9.04 13.32
N CYS A 24 -4.82 -8.90 12.52
CA CYS A 24 -4.66 -8.74 11.09
C CYS A 24 -3.90 -7.43 10.92
N ALA A 25 -2.58 -7.52 10.82
CA ALA A 25 -1.76 -6.44 10.35
C ALA A 25 -2.18 -6.20 8.89
N GLN A 26 -3.16 -5.34 8.70
CA GLN A 26 -3.49 -4.85 7.37
C GLN A 26 -2.29 -4.05 6.88
N PRO A 27 -1.83 -4.28 5.66
CA PRO A 27 -0.85 -3.39 5.06
C PRO A 27 -1.54 -2.02 4.91
N ALA A 28 -1.29 -1.14 5.85
CA ALA A 28 -1.85 0.22 5.89
C ALA A 28 -1.35 1.11 4.73
N ALA A 29 -0.44 0.60 3.90
CA ALA A 29 0.32 1.35 2.93
C ALA A 29 -0.43 1.62 1.61
N ALA A 30 -1.33 0.73 1.15
CA ALA A 30 -1.97 0.85 -0.15
C ALA A 30 -3.09 1.90 -0.18
N ASP A 31 -3.74 2.16 0.96
CA ASP A 31 -4.89 3.08 1.04
C ASP A 31 -4.47 4.55 0.93
N ASP A 32 -3.25 4.91 1.35
CA ASP A 32 -2.73 6.27 1.30
C ASP A 32 -1.99 6.60 -0.01
N ALA A 33 -1.58 5.60 -0.79
CA ALA A 33 -0.82 5.81 -2.00
C ALA A 33 -1.66 6.44 -3.12
N ALA A 34 -2.90 6.01 -3.31
CA ALA A 34 -3.77 6.54 -4.36
C ALA A 34 -4.10 8.03 -4.16
N PRO A 35 -4.50 8.51 -2.97
CA PRO A 35 -4.66 9.94 -2.70
C PRO A 35 -3.37 10.73 -2.88
N THR A 36 -2.24 10.21 -2.43
CA THR A 36 -0.93 10.87 -2.58
C THR A 36 -0.53 10.97 -4.04
N PHE A 37 -0.70 9.91 -4.82
CA PHE A 37 -0.47 9.92 -6.26
C PHE A 37 -1.34 10.95 -6.96
N LYS A 38 -2.63 10.97 -6.65
CA LYS A 38 -3.58 11.94 -7.22
C LYS A 38 -3.18 13.38 -6.90
N ALA A 39 -2.74 13.65 -5.69
CA ALA A 39 -2.38 15.00 -5.25
C ALA A 39 -1.04 15.49 -5.82
N LYS A 40 -0.05 14.60 -5.97
CA LYS A 40 1.35 14.99 -6.27
C LYS A 40 1.84 14.56 -7.65
N CYS A 41 1.26 13.55 -8.24
CA CYS A 41 1.76 12.92 -9.47
C CYS A 41 0.82 13.09 -10.66
N ALA A 42 -0.49 13.13 -10.42
CA ALA A 42 -1.50 13.10 -11.47
C ALA A 42 -1.51 14.33 -12.36
N ALA A 43 -1.04 15.50 -11.89
CA ALA A 43 -0.96 16.70 -12.72
C ALA A 43 -0.14 16.49 -14.01
N CYS A 44 0.89 15.65 -13.92
CA CYS A 44 1.72 15.25 -15.06
C CYS A 44 1.36 13.85 -15.58
N HIS A 45 1.33 12.85 -14.69
CA HIS A 45 1.12 11.45 -15.07
C HIS A 45 -0.33 11.07 -15.38
N GLY A 46 -1.30 11.91 -15.00
CA GLY A 46 -2.72 11.59 -15.07
C GLY A 46 -3.18 10.75 -13.87
N ALA A 47 -4.46 10.84 -13.52
CA ALA A 47 -5.04 10.05 -12.43
C ALA A 47 -4.98 8.54 -12.71
N ASP A 48 -4.96 8.15 -13.97
CA ASP A 48 -4.80 6.77 -14.46
C ASP A 48 -3.35 6.36 -14.73
N GLY A 49 -2.39 7.29 -14.58
CA GLY A 49 -0.97 7.06 -14.82
C GLY A 49 -0.56 6.99 -16.30
N LYS A 50 -1.45 7.28 -17.25
CA LYS A 50 -1.17 7.14 -18.68
C LYS A 50 -0.35 8.29 -19.29
N GLY A 51 -0.15 9.38 -18.54
CA GLY A 51 0.60 10.52 -19.03
C GLY A 51 -0.13 11.35 -20.10
N GLU A 52 -1.44 11.19 -20.24
CA GLU A 52 -2.26 11.88 -21.26
C GLU A 52 -2.76 13.26 -20.81
N THR A 53 -2.02 13.92 -19.95
CA THR A 53 -2.24 15.30 -19.54
C THR A 53 -1.51 16.25 -20.48
N ALA A 54 -1.84 17.55 -20.42
CA ALA A 54 -1.11 18.56 -21.20
C ALA A 54 0.40 18.53 -20.90
N MET A 55 0.76 18.40 -19.63
CA MET A 55 2.17 18.28 -19.20
C MET A 55 2.77 16.95 -19.62
N GLY A 56 2.02 15.86 -19.50
CA GLY A 56 2.46 14.53 -19.91
C GLY A 56 2.79 14.46 -21.39
N LYS A 57 1.95 15.04 -22.23
CA LYS A 57 2.18 15.13 -23.68
C LYS A 57 3.35 16.05 -24.01
N LYS A 58 3.44 17.19 -23.35
CA LYS A 58 4.54 18.15 -23.55
C LYS A 58 5.91 17.53 -23.24
N PHE A 59 6.00 16.70 -22.22
CA PHE A 59 7.27 16.08 -21.79
C PHE A 59 7.44 14.64 -22.26
N GLY A 60 6.50 14.09 -23.02
CA GLY A 60 6.58 12.73 -23.52
C GLY A 60 6.58 11.66 -22.41
N LEU A 61 5.71 11.84 -21.40
CA LEU A 61 5.64 10.92 -20.28
C LEU A 61 5.11 9.54 -20.73
N ARG A 62 5.72 8.50 -20.17
CA ARG A 62 5.30 7.13 -20.45
C ARG A 62 4.04 6.78 -19.67
N ASP A 63 3.26 5.86 -20.22
CA ASP A 63 2.23 5.15 -19.46
C ASP A 63 2.91 4.33 -18.35
N LEU A 64 2.56 4.61 -17.09
CA LEU A 64 3.13 3.92 -15.94
C LEU A 64 2.76 2.43 -15.90
N ALA A 65 1.69 2.02 -16.56
CA ALA A 65 1.29 0.63 -16.72
C ALA A 65 2.05 -0.10 -17.83
N SER A 66 2.83 0.62 -18.65
CA SER A 66 3.53 0.05 -19.81
C SER A 66 4.60 -0.97 -19.39
N PRO A 67 4.89 -1.96 -20.25
CA PRO A 67 5.97 -2.91 -19.99
C PRO A 67 7.32 -2.25 -19.71
N ASP A 68 7.62 -1.15 -20.38
CA ASP A 68 8.88 -0.41 -20.19
C ASP A 68 9.04 0.15 -18.79
N VAL A 69 7.97 0.60 -18.16
CA VAL A 69 7.99 1.04 -16.76
C VAL A 69 7.96 -0.16 -15.83
N GLN A 70 7.10 -1.15 -16.12
CA GLN A 70 6.89 -2.30 -15.23
C GLN A 70 8.10 -3.25 -15.14
N LYS A 71 8.99 -3.27 -16.14
CA LYS A 71 10.25 -4.04 -16.09
C LYS A 71 11.34 -3.38 -15.22
N MET A 72 11.20 -2.09 -14.89
CA MET A 72 12.14 -1.42 -13.98
C MET A 72 12.00 -2.02 -12.57
N SER A 73 13.11 -2.09 -11.84
CA SER A 73 13.08 -2.56 -10.45
C SER A 73 12.37 -1.56 -9.53
N ASP A 74 11.88 -2.02 -8.38
CA ASP A 74 11.31 -1.14 -7.36
C ASP A 74 12.33 -0.11 -6.86
N ALA A 75 13.61 -0.49 -6.78
CA ALA A 75 14.69 0.41 -6.40
C ALA A 75 14.90 1.53 -7.42
N GLU A 76 14.83 1.22 -8.72
CA GLU A 76 14.93 2.22 -9.79
C GLU A 76 13.75 3.18 -9.78
N LEU A 77 12.53 2.67 -9.66
CA LEU A 77 11.32 3.51 -9.54
C LEU A 77 11.38 4.39 -8.29
N ASN A 78 11.81 3.82 -7.16
CA ASN A 78 11.97 4.56 -5.91
C ASN A 78 12.99 5.70 -6.06
N ALA A 79 14.15 5.44 -6.67
CA ALA A 79 15.18 6.44 -6.89
C ALA A 79 14.68 7.58 -7.80
N ILE A 80 13.94 7.27 -8.85
CA ILE A 80 13.37 8.28 -9.76
C ILE A 80 12.39 9.18 -9.00
N ILE A 81 11.53 8.63 -8.16
CA ILE A 81 10.58 9.41 -7.35
C ILE A 81 11.31 10.25 -6.31
N ALA A 82 12.27 9.65 -5.60
CA ALA A 82 12.99 10.31 -4.53
C ALA A 82 13.88 11.46 -5.06
N ASP A 83 14.65 11.19 -6.07
CA ASP A 83 15.69 12.11 -6.56
C ASP A 83 15.24 12.95 -7.76
N GLY A 84 14.17 12.54 -8.43
CA GLY A 84 13.73 13.14 -9.69
C GLY A 84 14.53 12.63 -10.88
N LYS A 85 14.05 12.92 -12.06
CA LYS A 85 14.71 12.63 -13.33
C LYS A 85 14.19 13.55 -14.43
N ASP A 86 15.08 14.19 -15.17
CA ASP A 86 14.74 15.12 -16.25
C ASP A 86 13.76 16.22 -15.77
N LYS A 87 12.54 16.23 -16.28
CA LYS A 87 11.50 17.19 -15.88
C LYS A 87 10.71 16.77 -14.64
N MET A 88 10.90 15.55 -14.18
CA MET A 88 10.25 15.05 -12.94
C MET A 88 10.99 15.60 -11.72
N PRO A 89 10.32 16.31 -10.81
CA PRO A 89 10.98 16.85 -9.62
C PRO A 89 11.29 15.77 -8.60
N SER A 90 12.21 16.08 -7.69
CA SER A 90 12.53 15.24 -6.52
C SER A 90 11.43 15.35 -5.45
N TYR A 91 11.01 14.23 -4.90
CA TYR A 91 10.00 14.15 -3.85
C TYR A 91 10.54 13.78 -2.47
N LYS A 92 11.85 13.50 -2.32
CA LYS A 92 12.44 13.09 -1.02
C LYS A 92 12.31 14.11 0.12
N LYS A 93 12.04 15.39 -0.21
CA LYS A 93 11.77 16.42 0.79
C LYS A 93 10.30 16.53 1.18
N SER A 94 9.40 16.04 0.36
CA SER A 94 7.95 16.15 0.56
C SER A 94 7.26 14.82 0.87
N LEU A 95 7.92 13.71 0.60
CA LEU A 95 7.46 12.35 0.89
C LEU A 95 8.52 11.62 1.69
N ASN A 96 8.11 10.91 2.73
CA ASN A 96 9.02 10.03 3.46
C ASN A 96 9.30 8.73 2.65
N PRO A 97 10.33 7.95 3.02
CA PRO A 97 10.68 6.73 2.28
C PRO A 97 9.55 5.70 2.20
N GLY A 98 8.72 5.59 3.23
CA GLY A 98 7.54 4.72 3.23
C GLY A 98 6.52 5.14 2.18
N GLN A 99 6.19 6.42 2.13
CA GLN A 99 5.26 6.98 1.14
C GLN A 99 5.77 6.78 -0.30
N ILE A 100 7.08 6.95 -0.54
CA ILE A 100 7.68 6.70 -1.86
C ILE A 100 7.54 5.23 -2.24
N LYS A 101 7.82 4.31 -1.30
CA LYS A 101 7.61 2.87 -1.50
C LYS A 101 6.15 2.54 -1.83
N ASP A 102 5.22 3.18 -1.17
CA ASP A 102 3.79 2.99 -1.39
C ASP A 102 3.36 3.48 -2.78
N ILE A 103 3.93 4.59 -3.24
CA ILE A 103 3.75 5.07 -4.62
C ILE A 103 4.28 4.07 -5.64
N VAL A 104 5.43 3.44 -5.40
CA VAL A 104 5.94 2.36 -6.27
C VAL A 104 4.94 1.21 -6.33
N GLY A 105 4.41 0.79 -5.18
CA GLY A 105 3.34 -0.23 -5.12
C GLY A 105 2.09 0.16 -5.89
N TYR A 106 1.68 1.42 -5.82
CA TYR A 106 0.56 1.95 -6.59
C TYR A 106 0.82 1.89 -8.10
N ILE A 107 2.02 2.27 -8.54
CA ILE A 107 2.43 2.16 -9.95
C ILE A 107 2.34 0.71 -10.43
N ARG A 108 2.76 -0.27 -9.62
CA ARG A 108 2.60 -1.70 -9.93
C ARG A 108 1.14 -2.10 -10.08
N SER A 109 0.26 -1.54 -9.26
CA SER A 109 -1.17 -1.82 -9.31
C SER A 109 -1.84 -1.34 -10.61
N LEU A 110 -1.30 -0.30 -11.25
CA LEU A 110 -1.84 0.24 -12.50
C LEU A 110 -1.76 -0.78 -13.65
N ALA A 111 -0.76 -1.65 -13.66
CA ALA A 111 -0.60 -2.70 -14.67
C ALA A 111 -1.60 -3.84 -14.53
N LYS A 112 -2.31 -3.93 -13.40
CA LYS A 112 -3.26 -5.02 -13.11
C LYS A 112 -4.72 -4.65 -13.43
N LYS A 113 -4.95 -3.47 -13.91
CA LYS A 113 -6.29 -2.97 -14.23
C LYS A 113 -6.67 -3.20 -15.69
#